data_50dc80a64390a83ce4d7dd5f0aefeb83
#
_entry.id   50dc80a64390a83ce4d7dd5f0aefeb83
#
_cell.length_a   1.000
_cell.length_b   1.000
_cell.length_c   1.000
_cell.angle_alpha   90.00
_cell.angle_beta   90.00
_cell.angle_gamma   90.00
#
_symmetry.space_group_name_H-M   'P 1'
#
loop_
_entity.id
_entity.type
_entity.pdbx_description
1 polymer ?
#
loop_
_entity_poly.entity_id
_entity_poly.type
_entity_poly.pdbx_seq_one_letter_code
_entity_poly.pdbx_strand_id
1 'polypeptide(L)'
;MFFFKCIVGVIFVFLLASCSPADQLPGKPWHHTTEGFRNPPGSPKRNDWIKRVSWYIEKPFQAIFGEKAKISKNHVLKRNKALEDIEKAFGKNTVTWLGHMTALLQIDGKVILTDPWFTSYATPLPPFGPKRYVAPALKLNDLPKVDFIVISHNHFDHLDLATITNIPNKKEITAIVPLGISEYFRDAGYEHVVELDWEETITFRKIKFTALPAIHWSKRSAFYKNDTLWASWAIRGESGVSVYFGGDAEYGPIYADIGKRHGDFDLSLLSVGAFLPRIVMRGAHCIPEECIKIGADMKARNHLAMGWGTVRLGDER
;
A
#
# COMPACT_ATOMS: atom_id res chain seq x y z
N MET A 1 17.80 -30.66 -29.60
CA MET A 1 18.41 -30.73 -28.25
C MET A 1 19.54 -29.72 -28.01
N PHE A 2 20.08 -29.06 -29.04
CA PHE A 2 21.16 -28.06 -28.95
C PHE A 2 20.66 -26.61 -28.68
N PHE A 3 19.47 -26.27 -29.15
CA PHE A 3 18.90 -24.91 -28.98
C PHE A 3 18.47 -24.58 -27.55
N PHE A 4 18.13 -25.57 -26.74
CA PHE A 4 17.71 -25.35 -25.36
C PHE A 4 18.86 -25.08 -24.38
N LYS A 5 20.07 -25.58 -24.71
CA LYS A 5 21.26 -25.34 -23.88
C LYS A 5 21.86 -23.93 -24.05
N CYS A 6 21.66 -23.28 -25.19
CA CYS A 6 22.19 -21.93 -25.40
C CYS A 6 21.33 -20.84 -24.72
N ILE A 7 20.01 -21.05 -24.57
CA ILE A 7 19.13 -20.07 -23.90
C ILE A 7 19.38 -20.06 -22.37
N VAL A 8 19.66 -21.21 -21.78
CA VAL A 8 19.99 -21.31 -20.34
C VAL A 8 21.33 -20.67 -20.01
N GLY A 9 22.31 -20.75 -20.93
CA GLY A 9 23.65 -20.16 -20.74
C GLY A 9 23.65 -18.63 -20.78
N VAL A 10 22.82 -18.00 -21.59
CA VAL A 10 22.73 -16.53 -21.69
C VAL A 10 22.00 -15.91 -20.49
N ILE A 11 21.06 -16.63 -19.88
CA ILE A 11 20.38 -16.19 -18.65
C ILE A 11 21.32 -16.26 -17.43
N PHE A 12 22.30 -17.15 -17.43
CA PHE A 12 23.20 -17.32 -16.29
C PHE A 12 24.32 -16.27 -16.20
N VAL A 13 24.71 -15.65 -17.32
CA VAL A 13 25.79 -14.64 -17.34
C VAL A 13 25.30 -13.28 -16.81
N PHE A 14 24.01 -12.97 -16.85
CA PHE A 14 23.45 -11.73 -16.28
C PHE A 14 23.16 -11.78 -14.77
N LEU A 15 23.37 -12.93 -14.11
CA LEU A 15 23.04 -13.14 -12.69
C LEU A 15 24.21 -13.03 -11.72
N LEU A 16 25.43 -12.75 -12.20
CA LEU A 16 26.62 -12.57 -11.38
C LEU A 16 27.03 -11.10 -11.20
N ALA A 17 26.17 -10.14 -11.45
CA ALA A 17 26.40 -8.79 -10.99
C ALA A 17 26.40 -8.80 -9.46
N SER A 18 27.53 -8.55 -8.87
CA SER A 18 27.78 -8.49 -7.43
C SER A 18 26.72 -7.58 -6.79
N CYS A 19 25.90 -8.12 -5.87
CA CYS A 19 25.08 -7.30 -4.98
C CYS A 19 25.98 -6.57 -3.97
N SER A 20 26.73 -5.58 -4.41
CA SER A 20 27.23 -4.56 -3.49
C SER A 20 26.02 -3.80 -2.96
N PRO A 21 25.95 -3.48 -1.67
CA PRO A 21 24.92 -2.61 -1.16
C PRO A 21 24.95 -1.29 -1.92
N ALA A 22 23.81 -0.83 -2.41
CA ALA A 22 23.73 0.47 -3.07
C ALA A 22 24.26 1.57 -2.13
N ASP A 23 25.15 2.43 -2.64
CA ASP A 23 25.76 3.48 -1.85
C ASP A 23 24.74 4.56 -1.49
N GLN A 24 24.84 5.08 -0.27
CA GLN A 24 24.04 6.24 0.15
C GLN A 24 24.40 7.45 -0.69
N LEU A 25 23.38 8.21 -1.12
CA LEU A 25 23.59 9.46 -1.84
C LEU A 25 24.20 10.52 -0.88
N PRO A 26 25.31 11.17 -1.26
CA PRO A 26 25.92 12.20 -0.43
C PRO A 26 24.94 13.33 -0.09
N GLY A 27 24.89 13.74 1.18
CA GLY A 27 24.02 14.82 1.64
C GLY A 27 22.54 14.50 1.73
N LYS A 28 22.13 13.26 1.43
CA LYS A 28 20.75 12.79 1.56
C LYS A 28 20.57 11.90 2.79
N PRO A 29 19.34 11.74 3.31
CA PRO A 29 19.05 10.77 4.36
C PRO A 29 19.54 9.36 3.99
N TRP A 30 19.86 8.54 5.00
CA TRP A 30 20.47 7.22 4.83
C TRP A 30 19.66 6.25 3.94
N HIS A 31 18.36 6.45 3.80
CA HIS A 31 17.50 5.60 2.97
C HIS A 31 17.52 5.96 1.48
N HIS A 32 18.13 7.07 1.09
CA HIS A 32 18.40 7.41 -0.30
C HIS A 32 19.68 6.76 -0.78
N THR A 33 19.63 6.02 -1.87
CA THR A 33 20.78 5.32 -2.44
C THR A 33 20.92 5.61 -3.93
N THR A 34 22.04 5.24 -4.51
CA THR A 34 22.27 5.34 -5.96
C THR A 34 21.33 4.49 -6.80
N GLU A 35 20.65 3.51 -6.20
CA GLU A 35 19.69 2.61 -6.85
C GLU A 35 18.23 2.87 -6.41
N GLY A 36 17.93 4.04 -5.82
CA GLY A 36 16.62 4.37 -5.28
C GLY A 36 16.59 4.35 -3.75
N PHE A 37 15.56 3.73 -3.16
CA PHE A 37 15.35 3.77 -1.70
C PHE A 37 15.59 2.40 -1.05
N ARG A 38 15.93 2.40 0.24
CA ARG A 38 16.14 1.19 1.05
C ARG A 38 15.38 1.23 2.38
N ASN A 39 15.10 0.03 2.90
CA ASN A 39 14.43 -0.16 4.19
C ASN A 39 15.28 0.28 5.40
N PRO A 40 14.63 0.57 6.55
CA PRO A 40 15.30 0.89 7.80
C PRO A 40 16.32 -0.17 8.23
N PRO A 41 17.39 0.22 8.95
CA PRO A 41 18.32 -0.73 9.54
C PRO A 41 17.59 -1.75 10.43
N GLY A 42 18.05 -3.00 10.41
CA GLY A 42 17.41 -4.09 11.16
C GLY A 42 16.16 -4.67 10.50
N SER A 43 15.75 -4.19 9.32
CA SER A 43 14.64 -4.76 8.56
C SER A 43 14.91 -6.20 8.15
N PRO A 44 13.93 -7.12 8.25
CA PRO A 44 14.05 -8.47 7.73
C PRO A 44 14.40 -8.48 6.25
N LYS A 45 15.40 -9.28 5.88
CA LYS A 45 15.84 -9.40 4.48
C LYS A 45 14.90 -10.30 3.68
N ARG A 46 14.64 -9.93 2.44
CA ARG A 46 13.97 -10.80 1.46
C ARG A 46 15.00 -11.82 0.92
N ASN A 47 15.12 -12.95 1.61
CA ASN A 47 16.04 -14.02 1.23
C ASN A 47 15.39 -14.97 0.20
N ASP A 48 16.20 -15.88 -0.38
CA ASP A 48 15.76 -16.96 -1.25
C ASP A 48 15.05 -16.51 -2.54
N TRP A 49 15.82 -15.85 -3.40
CA TRP A 49 15.32 -15.40 -4.71
C TRP A 49 14.85 -16.57 -5.60
N ILE A 50 15.45 -17.76 -5.48
CA ILE A 50 15.06 -18.94 -6.27
C ILE A 50 13.64 -19.36 -5.94
N LYS A 51 13.33 -19.50 -4.66
CA LYS A 51 11.96 -19.87 -4.22
C LYS A 51 10.92 -18.80 -4.58
N ARG A 52 11.31 -17.52 -4.56
CA ARG A 52 10.44 -16.44 -5.04
C ARG A 52 10.15 -16.56 -6.53
N VAL A 53 11.17 -16.78 -7.36
CA VAL A 53 10.98 -16.97 -8.80
C VAL A 53 10.11 -18.19 -9.08
N SER A 54 10.36 -19.33 -8.44
CA SER A 54 9.52 -20.53 -8.55
C SER A 54 8.06 -20.23 -8.21
N TRP A 55 7.83 -19.57 -7.08
CA TRP A 55 6.48 -19.19 -6.65
C TRP A 55 5.77 -18.28 -7.66
N TYR A 56 6.46 -17.27 -8.22
CA TYR A 56 5.89 -16.40 -9.25
C TYR A 56 5.56 -17.14 -10.56
N ILE A 57 6.33 -18.18 -10.92
CA ILE A 57 6.04 -19.04 -12.08
C ILE A 57 4.79 -19.90 -11.83
N GLU A 58 4.59 -20.36 -10.61
CA GLU A 58 3.45 -21.21 -10.23
C GLU A 58 2.13 -20.42 -10.10
N LYS A 59 2.19 -19.12 -9.76
CA LYS A 59 1.00 -18.28 -9.53
C LYS A 59 -0.02 -18.26 -10.67
N PRO A 60 0.33 -18.14 -11.95
CA PRO A 60 -0.63 -18.20 -13.06
C PRO A 60 -1.39 -19.52 -13.10
N PHE A 61 -0.72 -20.65 -12.82
CA PHE A 61 -1.36 -21.97 -12.74
C PHE A 61 -2.32 -22.06 -11.55
N GLN A 62 -1.93 -21.54 -10.39
CA GLN A 62 -2.80 -21.47 -9.23
C GLN A 62 -4.03 -20.58 -9.47
N ALA A 63 -3.88 -19.47 -10.22
CA ALA A 63 -4.99 -18.59 -10.56
C ALA A 63 -6.02 -19.28 -11.48
N ILE A 64 -5.58 -20.18 -12.37
CA ILE A 64 -6.44 -20.88 -13.33
C ILE A 64 -7.02 -22.16 -12.71
N PHE A 65 -6.19 -22.97 -12.05
CA PHE A 65 -6.52 -24.33 -11.61
C PHE A 65 -6.66 -24.46 -10.08
N GLY A 66 -6.29 -23.44 -9.34
CA GLY A 66 -6.36 -23.44 -7.87
C GLY A 66 -7.79 -23.32 -7.33
N GLU A 67 -7.93 -23.61 -6.05
CA GLU A 67 -9.20 -23.47 -5.34
C GLU A 67 -9.65 -22.00 -5.33
N LYS A 68 -10.89 -21.75 -5.78
CA LYS A 68 -11.46 -20.41 -5.77
C LYS A 68 -11.85 -20.00 -4.35
N ALA A 69 -11.62 -18.73 -4.01
CA ALA A 69 -12.04 -18.20 -2.72
C ALA A 69 -13.55 -18.38 -2.50
N LYS A 70 -13.91 -18.96 -1.36
CA LYS A 70 -15.31 -19.07 -0.93
C LYS A 70 -15.73 -17.77 -0.26
N ILE A 71 -16.48 -16.96 -0.97
CA ILE A 71 -16.90 -15.63 -0.49
C ILE A 71 -18.26 -15.75 0.17
N SER A 72 -18.36 -15.28 1.41
CA SER A 72 -19.66 -15.17 2.11
C SER A 72 -20.59 -14.22 1.36
N LYS A 73 -21.89 -14.53 1.29
CA LYS A 73 -22.91 -13.65 0.69
C LYS A 73 -22.98 -12.27 1.33
N ASN A 74 -22.57 -12.14 2.58
CA ASN A 74 -22.59 -10.90 3.35
C ASN A 74 -21.20 -10.27 3.51
N HIS A 75 -20.21 -10.69 2.71
CA HIS A 75 -18.84 -10.17 2.79
C HIS A 75 -18.77 -8.68 2.43
N VAL A 76 -19.59 -8.24 1.49
CA VAL A 76 -19.70 -6.82 1.10
C VAL A 76 -21.12 -6.34 1.38
N LEU A 77 -21.25 -5.16 1.97
CA LEU A 77 -22.54 -4.52 2.20
C LEU A 77 -23.27 -4.23 0.88
N LYS A 78 -24.59 -4.26 0.90
CA LYS A 78 -25.39 -3.75 -0.22
C LYS A 78 -25.14 -2.26 -0.41
N ARG A 79 -25.03 -1.82 -1.68
CA ARG A 79 -24.71 -0.43 -2.04
C ARG A 79 -25.59 0.61 -1.30
N ASN A 80 -26.90 0.40 -1.26
CA ASN A 80 -27.80 1.34 -0.60
C ASN A 80 -27.52 1.45 0.91
N LYS A 81 -27.19 0.33 1.57
CA LYS A 81 -26.81 0.32 2.99
C LYS A 81 -25.50 1.05 3.23
N ALA A 82 -24.51 0.86 2.37
CA ALA A 82 -23.23 1.55 2.46
C ALA A 82 -23.38 3.07 2.27
N LEU A 83 -24.23 3.51 1.32
CA LEU A 83 -24.54 4.93 1.11
C LEU A 83 -25.20 5.54 2.35
N GLU A 84 -26.23 4.88 2.88
CA GLU A 84 -26.93 5.32 4.09
C GLU A 84 -25.98 5.46 5.29
N ASP A 85 -25.07 4.50 5.47
CA ASP A 85 -24.14 4.51 6.59
C ASP A 85 -23.12 5.64 6.46
N ILE A 86 -22.62 5.94 5.25
CA ILE A 86 -21.71 7.06 5.00
C ILE A 86 -22.43 8.40 5.23
N GLU A 87 -23.69 8.52 4.78
CA GLU A 87 -24.49 9.73 4.99
C GLU A 87 -24.74 9.98 6.49
N LYS A 88 -25.10 8.95 7.25
CA LYS A 88 -25.25 9.03 8.72
C LYS A 88 -23.97 9.35 9.47
N ALA A 89 -22.83 9.01 8.86
CA ALA A 89 -21.50 9.28 9.40
C ALA A 89 -21.00 10.70 9.08
N PHE A 90 -21.68 11.44 8.21
CA PHE A 90 -21.25 12.76 7.79
C PHE A 90 -21.12 13.72 8.99
N GLY A 91 -20.03 14.47 9.04
CA GLY A 91 -19.72 15.38 10.15
C GLY A 91 -19.18 14.71 11.42
N LYS A 92 -19.02 13.38 11.42
CA LYS A 92 -18.38 12.63 12.51
C LYS A 92 -16.98 12.16 12.08
N ASN A 93 -16.09 11.93 13.06
CA ASN A 93 -14.82 11.29 12.81
C ASN A 93 -15.04 9.78 12.67
N THR A 94 -14.88 9.26 11.45
CA THR A 94 -15.22 7.86 11.12
C THR A 94 -14.25 7.26 10.13
N VAL A 95 -14.21 5.92 10.10
CA VAL A 95 -13.53 5.13 9.07
C VAL A 95 -14.55 4.22 8.40
N THR A 96 -14.50 4.15 7.07
CA THR A 96 -15.27 3.18 6.27
C THR A 96 -14.28 2.40 5.41
N TRP A 97 -14.18 1.09 5.65
CA TRP A 97 -13.35 0.22 4.84
C TRP A 97 -14.04 -0.10 3.52
N LEU A 98 -13.43 0.26 2.39
CA LEU A 98 -13.96 0.06 1.04
C LEU A 98 -13.42 -1.20 0.36
N GLY A 99 -12.53 -1.91 1.03
CA GLY A 99 -11.88 -3.14 0.56
C GLY A 99 -10.39 -2.97 0.27
N HIS A 100 -9.62 -4.06 0.37
CA HIS A 100 -8.16 -4.07 0.28
C HIS A 100 -7.54 -3.03 1.22
N MET A 101 -6.70 -2.13 0.73
CA MET A 101 -6.10 -1.04 1.52
C MET A 101 -6.82 0.30 1.33
N THR A 102 -8.00 0.29 0.68
CA THR A 102 -8.82 1.47 0.49
C THR A 102 -9.72 1.72 1.70
N ALA A 103 -9.49 2.79 2.41
CA ALA A 103 -10.35 3.31 3.47
C ALA A 103 -10.76 4.75 3.17
N LEU A 104 -12.01 5.08 3.51
CA LEU A 104 -12.53 6.44 3.53
C LEU A 104 -12.56 6.90 4.97
N LEU A 105 -11.72 7.87 5.30
CA LEU A 105 -11.66 8.52 6.59
C LEU A 105 -12.43 9.84 6.52
N GLN A 106 -13.27 10.09 7.49
CA GLN A 106 -13.82 11.42 7.75
C GLN A 106 -13.17 11.94 9.03
N ILE A 107 -12.41 13.03 8.94
CA ILE A 107 -11.68 13.66 10.05
C ILE A 107 -11.93 15.16 9.99
N ASP A 108 -12.55 15.72 11.03
CA ASP A 108 -12.83 17.17 11.15
C ASP A 108 -13.52 17.75 9.91
N GLY A 109 -14.49 17.00 9.38
CA GLY A 109 -15.25 17.40 8.18
C GLY A 109 -14.48 17.30 6.88
N LYS A 110 -13.28 16.68 6.87
CA LYS A 110 -12.52 16.36 5.67
C LYS A 110 -12.63 14.89 5.32
N VAL A 111 -12.68 14.61 4.02
CA VAL A 111 -12.74 13.26 3.47
C VAL A 111 -11.38 12.88 2.89
N ILE A 112 -10.78 11.84 3.44
CA ILE A 112 -9.46 11.32 3.06
C ILE A 112 -9.63 9.90 2.55
N LEU A 113 -9.07 9.60 1.38
CA LEU A 113 -9.12 8.27 0.77
C LEU A 113 -7.71 7.67 0.76
N THR A 114 -7.52 6.49 1.37
CA THR A 114 -6.23 5.80 1.37
C THR A 114 -6.17 4.80 0.23
N ASP A 115 -5.02 4.67 -0.44
CA ASP A 115 -4.68 3.68 -1.46
C ASP A 115 -5.89 3.25 -2.33
N PRO A 116 -6.50 4.18 -3.09
CA PRO A 116 -7.77 3.93 -3.76
C PRO A 116 -7.61 2.96 -4.93
N TRP A 117 -8.16 1.75 -4.77
CA TRP A 117 -8.21 0.75 -5.82
C TRP A 117 -9.67 0.30 -6.08
N PHE A 118 -10.23 0.74 -7.21
CA PHE A 118 -11.62 0.45 -7.63
C PHE A 118 -11.72 -0.40 -8.89
N THR A 119 -10.62 -0.65 -9.61
CA THR A 119 -10.60 -1.52 -10.77
C THR A 119 -10.64 -3.01 -10.40
N SER A 120 -10.91 -3.85 -11.40
CA SER A 120 -11.01 -5.30 -11.18
C SER A 120 -9.66 -6.00 -11.06
N TYR A 121 -8.57 -5.39 -11.53
CA TYR A 121 -7.26 -6.03 -11.62
C TYR A 121 -6.15 -5.14 -11.11
N ALA A 122 -5.24 -5.68 -10.31
CA ALA A 122 -4.01 -5.03 -9.87
C ALA A 122 -2.87 -5.30 -10.88
N THR A 123 -2.95 -4.71 -12.06
CA THR A 123 -1.99 -4.95 -13.15
C THR A 123 -2.05 -3.83 -14.20
N PRO A 124 -0.95 -3.57 -14.94
CA PRO A 124 -0.99 -2.66 -16.08
C PRO A 124 -1.62 -3.29 -17.33
N LEU A 125 -1.84 -4.61 -17.37
CA LEU A 125 -2.27 -5.37 -18.55
C LEU A 125 -3.49 -6.26 -18.26
N PRO A 126 -4.67 -5.70 -17.93
CA PRO A 126 -5.87 -6.52 -17.76
C PRO A 126 -6.21 -7.28 -19.07
N PRO A 127 -6.72 -8.53 -19.01
CA PRO A 127 -7.14 -9.25 -17.81
C PRO A 127 -6.04 -10.09 -17.11
N PHE A 128 -4.77 -9.86 -17.43
CA PHE A 128 -3.65 -10.61 -16.84
C PHE A 128 -3.24 -9.98 -15.52
N GLY A 129 -3.06 -10.81 -14.48
CA GLY A 129 -2.65 -10.38 -13.14
C GLY A 129 -3.69 -10.63 -12.04
N PRO A 130 -3.41 -10.20 -10.80
CA PRO A 130 -4.30 -10.42 -9.67
C PRO A 130 -5.66 -9.77 -9.89
N LYS A 131 -6.72 -10.57 -9.78
CA LYS A 131 -8.10 -10.12 -9.93
C LYS A 131 -8.79 -10.08 -8.58
N ARG A 132 -9.53 -9.00 -8.31
CA ARG A 132 -10.44 -8.94 -7.16
C ARG A 132 -11.50 -10.03 -7.28
N TYR A 133 -11.84 -10.70 -6.19
CA TYR A 133 -12.98 -11.61 -6.15
C TYR A 133 -14.27 -10.91 -5.67
N VAL A 134 -14.18 -9.74 -5.06
CA VAL A 134 -15.33 -8.91 -4.70
C VAL A 134 -15.13 -7.48 -5.20
N ALA A 135 -16.18 -6.91 -5.74
CA ALA A 135 -16.21 -5.48 -6.06
C ALA A 135 -16.42 -4.66 -4.78
N PRO A 136 -15.95 -3.40 -4.71
CA PRO A 136 -16.36 -2.49 -3.64
C PRO A 136 -17.88 -2.33 -3.62
N ALA A 137 -18.45 -2.10 -2.43
CA ALA A 137 -19.89 -1.81 -2.30
C ALA A 137 -20.29 -0.52 -3.04
N LEU A 138 -19.38 0.43 -3.15
CA LEU A 138 -19.54 1.74 -3.76
C LEU A 138 -18.74 1.87 -5.06
N LYS A 139 -19.23 2.66 -5.98
CA LYS A 139 -18.52 3.13 -7.18
C LYS A 139 -17.82 4.47 -6.85
N LEU A 140 -16.88 4.90 -7.69
CA LEU A 140 -16.21 6.19 -7.54
C LEU A 140 -17.18 7.37 -7.44
N ASN A 141 -18.24 7.36 -8.25
CA ASN A 141 -19.27 8.41 -8.25
C ASN A 141 -20.22 8.36 -7.03
N ASP A 142 -20.12 7.33 -6.22
CA ASP A 142 -20.91 7.20 -4.97
C ASP A 142 -20.18 7.80 -3.78
N LEU A 143 -18.90 8.08 -3.92
CA LEU A 143 -18.07 8.65 -2.85
C LEU A 143 -18.51 10.09 -2.56
N PRO A 144 -18.48 10.51 -1.29
CA PRO A 144 -18.59 11.93 -0.97
C PRO A 144 -17.45 12.71 -1.62
N LYS A 145 -17.58 14.04 -1.65
CA LYS A 145 -16.48 14.88 -2.15
C LYS A 145 -15.20 14.60 -1.38
N VAL A 146 -14.19 14.06 -2.06
CA VAL A 146 -12.90 13.72 -1.48
C VAL A 146 -12.04 14.98 -1.41
N ASP A 147 -11.46 15.27 -0.24
CA ASP A 147 -10.50 16.38 -0.04
C ASP A 147 -9.07 15.93 -0.27
N PHE A 148 -8.72 14.71 0.16
CA PHE A 148 -7.36 14.18 0.09
C PHE A 148 -7.31 12.74 -0.40
N ILE A 149 -6.26 12.40 -1.14
CA ILE A 149 -5.84 11.03 -1.38
C ILE A 149 -4.46 10.83 -0.76
N VAL A 150 -4.29 9.75 -0.01
CA VAL A 150 -3.02 9.36 0.60
C VAL A 150 -2.57 8.04 0.01
N ILE A 151 -1.36 7.98 -0.52
CA ILE A 151 -0.77 6.77 -1.12
C ILE A 151 0.36 6.25 -0.24
N SER A 152 0.37 4.96 0.03
CA SER A 152 1.48 4.31 0.74
C SER A 152 2.67 4.01 -0.16
N HIS A 153 2.44 3.46 -1.35
CA HIS A 153 3.48 3.10 -2.32
C HIS A 153 2.90 2.85 -3.72
N ASN A 154 3.76 2.55 -4.69
CA ASN A 154 3.38 2.50 -6.11
C ASN A 154 2.91 1.14 -6.65
N HIS A 155 2.70 0.09 -5.84
CA HIS A 155 2.14 -1.17 -6.33
C HIS A 155 0.75 -0.98 -6.94
N PHE A 156 0.37 -1.87 -7.86
CA PHE A 156 -0.85 -1.70 -8.68
C PHE A 156 -2.16 -1.80 -7.89
N ASP A 157 -2.14 -2.44 -6.75
CA ASP A 157 -3.26 -2.61 -5.82
C ASP A 157 -3.35 -1.50 -4.75
N HIS A 158 -2.43 -0.53 -4.76
CA HIS A 158 -2.39 0.66 -3.91
C HIS A 158 -2.49 1.95 -4.74
N LEU A 159 -1.77 2.04 -5.84
CA LEU A 159 -1.83 3.13 -6.80
C LEU A 159 -2.51 2.65 -8.10
N ASP A 160 -3.83 2.69 -8.13
CA ASP A 160 -4.63 2.35 -9.30
C ASP A 160 -4.81 3.58 -10.20
N LEU A 161 -4.05 3.62 -11.29
CA LEU A 161 -4.06 4.77 -12.21
C LEU A 161 -5.45 5.04 -12.81
N ALA A 162 -6.22 3.99 -13.11
CA ALA A 162 -7.56 4.18 -13.64
C ALA A 162 -8.48 4.82 -12.58
N THR A 163 -8.34 4.43 -11.31
CA THR A 163 -9.07 5.05 -10.21
C THR A 163 -8.73 6.52 -10.05
N ILE A 164 -7.43 6.87 -9.93
CA ILE A 164 -7.03 8.28 -9.74
C ILE A 164 -7.34 9.15 -10.97
N THR A 165 -7.34 8.57 -12.17
CA THR A 165 -7.70 9.29 -13.39
C THR A 165 -9.20 9.60 -13.47
N ASN A 166 -10.07 8.70 -12.97
CA ASN A 166 -11.52 8.79 -13.14
C ASN A 166 -12.28 9.27 -11.90
N ILE A 167 -11.60 9.52 -10.77
CA ILE A 167 -12.26 10.04 -9.56
C ILE A 167 -12.84 11.43 -9.85
N PRO A 168 -14.10 11.70 -9.41
CA PRO A 168 -14.71 13.02 -9.57
C PRO A 168 -13.95 14.12 -8.83
N ASN A 169 -13.97 15.33 -9.39
CA ASN A 169 -13.39 16.54 -8.77
C ASN A 169 -11.89 16.46 -8.45
N LYS A 170 -11.13 15.62 -9.16
CA LYS A 170 -9.69 15.38 -8.91
C LYS A 170 -8.83 16.66 -8.89
N LYS A 171 -9.21 17.71 -9.59
CA LYS A 171 -8.51 19.02 -9.56
C LYS A 171 -8.56 19.68 -8.20
N GLU A 172 -9.60 19.43 -7.41
CA GLU A 172 -9.77 19.99 -6.07
C GLU A 172 -9.17 19.10 -4.98
N ILE A 173 -8.85 17.84 -5.32
CA ILE A 173 -8.25 16.86 -4.41
C ILE A 173 -6.77 17.17 -4.25
N THR A 174 -6.28 17.14 -3.01
CA THR A 174 -4.84 17.16 -2.75
C THR A 174 -4.32 15.74 -2.58
N ALA A 175 -3.41 15.31 -3.45
CA ALA A 175 -2.71 14.05 -3.30
C ALA A 175 -1.50 14.20 -2.38
N ILE A 176 -1.40 13.39 -1.34
CA ILE A 176 -0.28 13.31 -0.39
C ILE A 176 0.41 11.97 -0.63
N VAL A 177 1.64 12.01 -1.11
CA VAL A 177 2.31 10.83 -1.65
C VAL A 177 3.78 10.77 -1.22
N PRO A 178 4.41 9.57 -1.18
CA PRO A 178 5.85 9.45 -1.01
C PRO A 178 6.62 9.94 -2.24
N LEU A 179 7.92 10.21 -2.07
CA LEU A 179 8.82 10.67 -3.14
C LEU A 179 8.77 9.77 -4.39
N GLY A 180 8.75 10.40 -5.56
CA GLY A 180 8.74 9.77 -6.88
C GLY A 180 7.36 9.35 -7.38
N ILE A 181 6.28 9.65 -6.65
CA ILE A 181 4.90 9.27 -7.03
C ILE A 181 4.12 10.43 -7.66
N SER A 182 4.54 11.67 -7.47
CA SER A 182 3.75 12.86 -7.87
C SER A 182 3.42 12.91 -9.37
N GLU A 183 4.30 12.41 -10.23
CA GLU A 183 4.08 12.45 -11.68
C GLU A 183 2.84 11.67 -12.09
N TYR A 184 2.56 10.51 -11.49
CA TYR A 184 1.33 9.75 -11.75
C TYR A 184 0.06 10.57 -11.52
N PHE A 185 0.06 11.43 -10.53
CA PHE A 185 -1.06 12.32 -10.21
C PHE A 185 -1.13 13.52 -11.13
N ARG A 186 0.02 14.14 -11.44
CA ARG A 186 0.08 15.25 -12.41
C ARG A 186 -0.40 14.82 -13.79
N ASP A 187 0.03 13.65 -14.27
CA ASP A 187 -0.43 13.05 -15.52
C ASP A 187 -1.92 12.73 -15.50
N ALA A 188 -2.47 12.33 -14.35
CA ALA A 188 -3.90 12.14 -14.16
C ALA A 188 -4.70 13.46 -14.10
N GLY A 189 -4.04 14.62 -14.05
CA GLY A 189 -4.65 15.96 -14.07
C GLY A 189 -4.98 16.55 -12.70
N TYR A 190 -4.26 16.15 -11.64
CA TYR A 190 -4.35 16.79 -10.31
C TYR A 190 -3.59 18.12 -10.29
N GLU A 191 -4.18 19.14 -9.71
CA GLU A 191 -3.56 20.47 -9.55
C GLU A 191 -2.77 20.57 -8.24
N HIS A 192 -3.09 19.75 -7.25
CA HIS A 192 -2.48 19.77 -5.91
C HIS A 192 -1.87 18.41 -5.58
N VAL A 193 -0.53 18.33 -5.65
CA VAL A 193 0.23 17.11 -5.32
C VAL A 193 1.38 17.49 -4.40
N VAL A 194 1.47 16.82 -3.26
CA VAL A 194 2.51 17.02 -2.25
C VAL A 194 3.28 15.71 -2.10
N GLU A 195 4.56 15.73 -2.41
CA GLU A 195 5.49 14.64 -2.11
C GLU A 195 6.17 14.88 -0.77
N LEU A 196 6.26 13.84 0.05
CA LEU A 196 6.98 13.88 1.33
C LEU A 196 8.00 12.74 1.41
N ASP A 197 9.15 13.07 1.95
CA ASP A 197 10.13 12.11 2.44
C ASP A 197 9.75 11.60 3.84
N TRP A 198 10.36 10.52 4.29
CA TRP A 198 10.17 10.05 5.66
C TRP A 198 10.50 11.13 6.67
N GLU A 199 9.67 11.26 7.71
CA GLU A 199 9.70 12.25 8.78
C GLU A 199 9.28 13.66 8.33
N GLU A 200 9.03 13.89 7.04
CA GLU A 200 8.49 15.16 6.59
C GLU A 200 7.00 15.29 6.91
N THR A 201 6.59 16.50 7.14
CA THR A 201 5.24 16.85 7.58
C THR A 201 4.68 18.02 6.78
N ILE A 202 3.42 17.92 6.41
CA ILE A 202 2.62 19.03 5.87
C ILE A 202 1.33 19.19 6.68
N THR A 203 0.92 20.41 6.91
CA THR A 203 -0.45 20.70 7.39
C THR A 203 -1.19 21.45 6.29
N PHE A 204 -2.29 20.86 5.84
CA PHE A 204 -3.10 21.48 4.81
C PHE A 204 -4.60 21.31 5.12
N ARG A 205 -5.38 22.37 4.98
CA ARG A 205 -6.82 22.40 5.31
C ARG A 205 -7.12 21.79 6.71
N LYS A 206 -6.26 22.07 7.71
CA LYS A 206 -6.39 21.63 9.11
C LYS A 206 -6.12 20.15 9.36
N ILE A 207 -5.66 19.40 8.37
CA ILE A 207 -5.18 18.03 8.52
C ILE A 207 -3.67 18.02 8.41
N LYS A 208 -3.02 17.40 9.38
CA LYS A 208 -1.56 17.18 9.41
C LYS A 208 -1.24 15.79 8.91
N PHE A 209 -0.41 15.69 7.89
CA PHE A 209 0.13 14.45 7.34
C PHE A 209 1.62 14.37 7.63
N THR A 210 2.09 13.27 8.19
CA THR A 210 3.52 12.98 8.35
C THR A 210 3.81 11.67 7.65
N ALA A 211 4.76 11.68 6.71
CA ALA A 211 5.26 10.45 6.12
C ALA A 211 6.18 9.74 7.11
N LEU A 212 5.93 8.48 7.40
CA LEU A 212 6.68 7.69 8.36
C LEU A 212 7.36 6.50 7.68
N PRO A 213 8.53 6.06 8.16
CA PRO A 213 9.18 4.86 7.65
C PRO A 213 8.27 3.63 7.72
N ALA A 214 8.34 2.80 6.68
CA ALA A 214 7.75 1.46 6.66
C ALA A 214 8.76 0.46 6.12
N ILE A 215 8.60 -0.81 6.45
CA ILE A 215 9.42 -1.88 5.90
C ILE A 215 8.65 -2.52 4.76
N HIS A 216 8.93 -2.08 3.54
CA HIS A 216 8.29 -2.59 2.34
C HIS A 216 9.22 -2.43 1.12
N TRP A 217 8.66 -2.18 -0.04
CA TRP A 217 9.37 -1.95 -1.30
C TRP A 217 8.43 -1.35 -2.33
N SER A 218 8.98 -0.82 -3.41
CA SER A 218 8.21 -0.30 -4.53
C SER A 218 8.65 -0.93 -5.85
N LYS A 219 7.71 -1.14 -6.75
CA LYS A 219 7.99 -1.57 -8.13
C LYS A 219 6.76 -1.41 -9.00
N ARG A 220 6.93 -0.72 -10.13
CA ARG A 220 5.85 -0.58 -11.12
C ARG A 220 6.32 -0.90 -12.54
N SER A 221 7.61 -1.11 -12.76
CA SER A 221 8.19 -1.50 -14.04
C SER A 221 8.94 -2.83 -13.94
N ALA A 222 9.26 -3.44 -15.08
CA ALA A 222 10.10 -4.62 -15.12
C ALA A 222 11.55 -4.32 -14.73
N PHE A 223 12.02 -3.09 -15.01
CA PHE A 223 13.43 -2.70 -14.94
C PHE A 223 13.80 -2.00 -13.63
N TYR A 224 12.89 -1.22 -13.06
CA TYR A 224 13.16 -0.39 -11.89
C TYR A 224 12.46 -0.94 -10.65
N LYS A 225 13.19 -0.99 -9.56
CA LYS A 225 12.71 -1.39 -8.24
C LYS A 225 13.18 -0.36 -7.23
N ASN A 226 12.31 0.02 -6.29
CA ASN A 226 12.60 1.00 -5.25
C ASN A 226 12.99 2.39 -5.78
N ASP A 227 12.61 2.72 -7.00
CA ASP A 227 12.78 4.03 -7.63
C ASP A 227 11.83 5.10 -7.05
N THR A 228 10.75 4.67 -6.42
CA THR A 228 9.88 5.52 -5.61
C THR A 228 9.94 5.10 -4.15
N LEU A 229 9.73 6.04 -3.25
CA LEU A 229 9.65 5.75 -1.81
C LEU A 229 8.32 5.07 -1.48
N TRP A 230 8.28 4.33 -0.36
CA TRP A 230 7.09 3.83 0.32
C TRP A 230 7.00 4.43 1.70
N ALA A 231 5.81 4.62 2.22
CA ALA A 231 5.60 5.24 3.53
C ALA A 231 4.38 4.68 4.24
N SER A 232 4.41 4.67 5.55
CA SER A 232 3.23 4.72 6.38
C SER A 232 2.91 6.18 6.74
N TRP A 233 1.74 6.45 7.28
CA TRP A 233 1.27 7.80 7.48
C TRP A 233 0.70 8.05 8.87
N ALA A 234 1.12 9.13 9.51
CA ALA A 234 0.38 9.71 10.62
C ALA A 234 -0.55 10.81 10.07
N ILE A 235 -1.85 10.64 10.27
CA ILE A 235 -2.90 11.57 9.83
C ILE A 235 -3.58 12.12 11.08
N ARG A 236 -3.53 13.44 11.29
CA ARG A 236 -4.06 14.09 12.48
C ARG A 236 -4.96 15.25 12.14
N GLY A 237 -6.16 15.26 12.72
CA GLY A 237 -7.07 16.38 12.67
C GLY A 237 -6.76 17.45 13.71
N GLU A 238 -7.31 18.64 13.53
CA GLU A 238 -7.21 19.76 14.49
C GLU A 238 -7.89 19.45 15.84
N SER A 239 -8.94 18.61 15.81
CA SER A 239 -9.62 18.10 17.01
C SER A 239 -8.77 17.16 17.87
N GLY A 240 -7.61 16.76 17.39
CA GLY A 240 -6.72 15.79 18.05
C GLY A 240 -6.94 14.35 17.61
N VAL A 241 -7.99 14.06 16.80
CA VAL A 241 -8.17 12.71 16.21
C VAL A 241 -6.96 12.33 15.38
N SER A 242 -6.48 11.10 15.56
CA SER A 242 -5.24 10.63 14.98
C SER A 242 -5.36 9.20 14.43
N VAL A 243 -4.93 9.03 13.17
CA VAL A 243 -4.94 7.75 12.48
C VAL A 243 -3.53 7.41 12.00
N TYR A 244 -3.08 6.20 12.29
CA TYR A 244 -1.91 5.60 11.65
C TYR A 244 -2.36 4.73 10.48
N PHE A 245 -1.95 5.07 9.28
CA PHE A 245 -2.15 4.24 8.08
C PHE A 245 -0.83 3.54 7.74
N GLY A 246 -0.78 2.22 7.95
CA GLY A 246 0.44 1.44 7.80
C GLY A 246 0.86 1.18 6.35
N GLY A 247 -0.08 1.21 5.40
CA GLY A 247 0.17 0.65 4.07
C GLY A 247 0.49 -0.85 4.17
N ASP A 248 1.21 -1.39 3.19
CA ASP A 248 1.82 -2.71 3.31
C ASP A 248 3.13 -2.63 4.09
N ALA A 249 3.33 -3.56 5.02
CA ALA A 249 4.49 -3.54 5.88
C ALA A 249 4.90 -4.92 6.40
N GLU A 250 6.20 -5.13 6.55
CA GLU A 250 6.79 -6.19 7.36
C GLU A 250 7.11 -5.62 8.75
N TYR A 251 7.05 -6.46 9.79
CA TYR A 251 7.42 -6.06 11.14
C TYR A 251 8.93 -5.90 11.33
N GLY A 252 9.33 -4.91 12.13
CA GLY A 252 10.71 -4.69 12.54
C GLY A 252 10.86 -3.66 13.65
N PRO A 253 12.09 -3.47 14.18
CA PRO A 253 12.33 -2.65 15.38
C PRO A 253 12.00 -1.16 15.20
N ILE A 254 11.96 -0.66 13.96
CA ILE A 254 11.70 0.76 13.68
C ILE A 254 10.34 1.23 14.22
N TYR A 255 9.32 0.35 14.28
CA TYR A 255 7.98 0.76 14.69
C TYR A 255 7.91 1.19 16.16
N ALA A 256 8.66 0.53 17.05
CA ALA A 256 8.75 0.97 18.44
C ALA A 256 9.37 2.38 18.58
N ASP A 257 10.33 2.72 17.72
CA ASP A 257 10.95 4.05 17.72
C ASP A 257 10.04 5.11 17.11
N ILE A 258 9.32 4.77 16.03
CA ILE A 258 8.30 5.65 15.45
C ILE A 258 7.20 5.91 16.48
N GLY A 259 6.70 4.88 17.16
CA GLY A 259 5.67 5.02 18.17
C GLY A 259 6.08 5.84 19.39
N LYS A 260 7.37 5.87 19.75
CA LYS A 260 7.89 6.79 20.79
C LYS A 260 7.83 8.25 20.35
N ARG A 261 8.12 8.51 19.06
CA ARG A 261 8.20 9.88 18.52
C ARG A 261 6.84 10.43 18.04
N HIS A 262 6.02 9.56 17.48
CA HIS A 262 4.79 9.90 16.77
C HIS A 262 3.53 9.20 17.30
N GLY A 263 3.60 8.28 18.29
CA GLY A 263 2.43 7.73 19.00
C GLY A 263 1.70 8.92 19.70
N ASP A 264 0.63 8.77 20.25
CA ASP A 264 -0.46 7.94 20.47
C ASP A 264 -1.51 8.13 19.34
N PHE A 265 -2.03 7.02 18.81
CA PHE A 265 -3.05 7.08 17.78
C PHE A 265 -4.39 6.57 18.31
N ASP A 266 -5.49 7.13 17.81
CA ASP A 266 -6.83 6.61 18.13
C ASP A 266 -7.11 5.32 17.37
N LEU A 267 -6.58 5.22 16.12
CA LEU A 267 -6.80 4.09 15.24
C LEU A 267 -5.53 3.79 14.41
N SER A 268 -5.21 2.50 14.24
CA SER A 268 -4.28 2.04 13.22
C SER A 268 -5.00 1.23 12.14
N LEU A 269 -4.66 1.50 10.87
CA LEU A 269 -5.08 0.75 9.70
C LEU A 269 -3.91 -0.13 9.26
N LEU A 270 -4.06 -1.46 9.36
CA LEU A 270 -2.95 -2.42 9.25
C LEU A 270 -3.24 -3.46 8.17
N SER A 271 -2.29 -3.65 7.24
CA SER A 271 -2.36 -4.71 6.24
C SER A 271 -2.04 -6.05 6.90
N VAL A 272 -2.99 -7.00 6.88
CA VAL A 272 -2.83 -8.34 7.48
C VAL A 272 -2.85 -9.47 6.46
N GLY A 273 -2.92 -9.15 5.16
CA GLY A 273 -2.92 -10.12 4.07
C GLY A 273 -1.55 -10.33 3.42
N ALA A 274 -1.50 -11.19 2.41
CA ALA A 274 -0.32 -11.49 1.60
C ALA A 274 0.89 -11.99 2.43
N PHE A 275 0.68 -12.75 3.53
CA PHE A 275 1.75 -13.16 4.43
C PHE A 275 2.31 -14.57 4.16
N LEU A 276 1.64 -15.40 3.34
CA LEU A 276 2.11 -16.73 2.96
C LEU A 276 2.49 -16.82 1.47
N PRO A 277 3.47 -17.68 1.13
CA PRO A 277 4.34 -18.42 2.05
C PRO A 277 5.42 -17.49 2.65
N ARG A 278 5.71 -17.64 3.93
CA ARG A 278 6.68 -16.75 4.64
C ARG A 278 8.04 -16.65 3.94
N ILE A 279 8.51 -17.74 3.32
CA ILE A 279 9.79 -17.74 2.58
C ILE A 279 9.81 -16.70 1.43
N VAL A 280 8.63 -16.34 0.89
CA VAL A 280 8.46 -15.36 -0.19
C VAL A 280 8.11 -13.99 0.36
N MET A 281 7.20 -13.95 1.35
CA MET A 281 6.56 -12.72 1.82
C MET A 281 7.34 -12.00 2.92
N ARG A 282 8.18 -12.71 3.69
CA ARG A 282 9.03 -12.09 4.72
C ARG A 282 9.89 -10.97 4.12
N GLY A 283 9.96 -9.86 4.83
CA GLY A 283 10.63 -8.63 4.40
C GLY A 283 9.79 -7.77 3.46
N ALA A 284 8.50 -8.10 3.31
CA ALA A 284 7.51 -7.29 2.61
C ALA A 284 6.18 -7.20 3.38
N HIS A 285 5.73 -8.31 3.99
CA HIS A 285 4.44 -8.40 4.69
C HIS A 285 4.60 -9.12 6.02
N CYS A 286 4.08 -8.54 7.08
CA CYS A 286 3.99 -9.14 8.41
C CYS A 286 2.92 -10.25 8.44
N ILE A 287 3.05 -11.22 9.35
CA ILE A 287 1.92 -12.09 9.72
C ILE A 287 0.91 -11.30 10.55
N PRO A 288 -0.37 -11.71 10.64
CA PRO A 288 -1.40 -10.95 11.35
C PRO A 288 -1.02 -10.53 12.77
N GLU A 289 -0.35 -11.39 13.54
CA GLU A 289 0.11 -11.12 14.90
C GLU A 289 1.19 -10.02 14.93
N GLU A 290 2.12 -10.04 13.99
CA GLU A 290 3.16 -9.01 13.85
C GLU A 290 2.55 -7.68 13.39
N CYS A 291 1.52 -7.71 12.53
CA CYS A 291 0.84 -6.50 12.09
C CYS A 291 0.11 -5.81 13.27
N ILE A 292 -0.58 -6.58 14.13
CA ILE A 292 -1.17 -6.04 15.35
C ILE A 292 -0.09 -5.47 16.28
N LYS A 293 1.09 -6.10 16.32
CA LYS A 293 2.22 -5.58 17.09
C LYS A 293 2.72 -4.23 16.54
N ILE A 294 2.69 -4.02 15.22
CA ILE A 294 2.95 -2.68 14.63
C ILE A 294 1.99 -1.66 15.25
N GLY A 295 0.69 -1.95 15.27
CA GLY A 295 -0.31 -1.06 15.87
C GLY A 295 -0.07 -0.77 17.35
N ALA A 296 0.33 -1.80 18.11
CA ALA A 296 0.69 -1.64 19.52
C ALA A 296 1.96 -0.80 19.71
N ASP A 297 3.00 -1.03 18.90
CA ASP A 297 4.23 -0.23 18.91
C ASP A 297 3.95 1.25 18.55
N MET A 298 2.96 1.50 17.66
CA MET A 298 2.45 2.85 17.35
C MET A 298 1.59 3.43 18.48
N LYS A 299 1.35 2.70 19.56
CA LYS A 299 0.46 3.07 20.68
C LYS A 299 -0.96 3.41 20.23
N ALA A 300 -1.46 2.71 19.22
CA ALA A 300 -2.82 2.89 18.75
C ALA A 300 -3.81 2.22 19.69
N ARG A 301 -4.90 2.93 20.03
CA ARG A 301 -5.96 2.43 20.92
C ARG A 301 -6.85 1.38 20.28
N ASN A 302 -7.02 1.49 18.95
CA ASN A 302 -7.86 0.60 18.15
C ASN A 302 -7.10 0.17 16.89
N HIS A 303 -7.44 -1.01 16.37
CA HIS A 303 -6.83 -1.55 15.17
C HIS A 303 -7.91 -1.99 14.17
N LEU A 304 -7.77 -1.56 12.91
CA LEU A 304 -8.57 -2.07 11.80
C LEU A 304 -7.65 -2.89 10.87
N ALA A 305 -7.91 -4.19 10.79
CA ALA A 305 -7.25 -5.09 9.87
C ALA A 305 -7.77 -4.87 8.44
N MET A 306 -6.87 -4.60 7.51
CA MET A 306 -7.13 -4.36 6.09
C MET A 306 -6.26 -5.28 5.22
N GLY A 307 -6.35 -5.18 3.89
CA GLY A 307 -5.51 -5.96 2.97
C GLY A 307 -5.92 -7.43 2.81
N TRP A 308 -7.08 -7.83 3.31
CA TRP A 308 -7.61 -9.20 3.23
C TRP A 308 -8.96 -9.26 2.51
N GLY A 309 -9.43 -10.47 2.17
CA GLY A 309 -10.80 -10.69 1.70
C GLY A 309 -11.19 -10.02 0.37
N THR A 310 -10.24 -9.50 -0.40
CA THR A 310 -10.48 -8.74 -1.64
C THR A 310 -9.84 -9.37 -2.86
N VAL A 311 -8.60 -9.77 -2.76
CA VAL A 311 -7.77 -10.34 -3.81
C VAL A 311 -6.80 -11.35 -3.20
N ARG A 312 -6.40 -12.35 -3.97
CA ARG A 312 -5.41 -13.33 -3.53
C ARG A 312 -4.02 -12.93 -4.02
N LEU A 313 -3.24 -12.35 -3.15
CA LEU A 313 -1.85 -11.98 -3.41
C LEU A 313 -0.86 -12.99 -2.81
N GLY A 314 -1.24 -13.63 -1.72
CA GLY A 314 -0.49 -14.69 -1.03
C GLY A 314 -1.09 -16.09 -1.26
N ASP A 315 -0.67 -17.06 -0.43
CA ASP A 315 -1.16 -18.44 -0.43
C ASP A 315 -2.11 -18.72 0.75
N GLU A 316 -2.33 -17.76 1.63
CA GLU A 316 -3.38 -17.82 2.65
C GLU A 316 -4.77 -17.93 2.02
N ARG A 317 -5.70 -18.58 2.75
CA ARG A 317 -7.08 -18.89 2.30
C ARG A 317 -8.07 -17.84 2.76
#